data_0fb356184b8f6aa29e5cf4cc7e34d16d
#
_entry.id   0fb356184b8f6aa29e5cf4cc7e34d16d
#
_cell.length_a   1.000
_cell.length_b   1.000
_cell.length_c   1.000
_cell.angle_alpha   90.00
_cell.angle_beta   90.00
_cell.angle_gamma   90.00
#
_symmetry.space_group_name_H-M   'P 1'
#
loop_
_entity.id
_entity.type
_entity.pdbx_description
1 polymer ?
#
loop_
_entity_poly.entity_id
_entity_poly.type
_entity_poly.pdbx_seq_one_letter_code
_entity_poly.pdbx_strand_id
1 'polypeptide(L)'
;MRLTTLALLVALLAACGGSAGGTTTPSTQAVATSTGSEVPSFEERATLFAYDDSAPLQVTVKKEQSRGGAEVGDVVFSAGDRKVSAFLIRPKGKPKAAVLWAHWYASEPNSNRTEFVPDAVALAKDGVISLLPQGLFPWKEQVTGEPDPDRQLAIEQVVQLRRGLDVLQAEGGDVPVGFVGHDYGAMFGSLLVADKRPKTYVLMAPDATFANWFIKYFVRSASVSEYEKAFAPLDPVNNVADAAPASIFFQFAKSDRYVPGYVADKLFAAASDPKREKGYDGGHELDDVARADRLAWLREQLGV
;
A
#
# COMPACT_ATOMS: atom_id res chain seq x y z
N MET A 1 -19.14 -59.37 0.16
CA MET A 1 -19.76 -60.20 -0.92
C MET A 1 -19.48 -59.51 -2.27
N ARG A 2 -18.71 -60.27 -3.07
CA ARG A 2 -18.44 -60.18 -4.52
C ARG A 2 -17.87 -58.90 -5.15
N LEU A 3 -16.57 -59.09 -5.50
CA LEU A 3 -15.79 -58.52 -6.60
C LEU A 3 -16.55 -58.59 -7.95
N THR A 4 -16.31 -57.65 -8.85
CA THR A 4 -16.12 -57.97 -10.28
C THR A 4 -15.16 -56.97 -10.92
N THR A 5 -14.02 -57.47 -11.27
CA THR A 5 -12.99 -56.95 -12.19
C THR A 5 -13.48 -57.11 -13.61
N LEU A 6 -13.21 -56.13 -14.49
CA LEU A 6 -13.24 -56.38 -15.95
C LEU A 6 -12.09 -55.61 -16.63
N ALA A 7 -11.15 -56.40 -17.13
CA ALA A 7 -10.08 -56.01 -18.04
C ALA A 7 -10.49 -56.38 -19.49
N LEU A 8 -10.08 -55.61 -20.47
CA LEU A 8 -9.94 -55.99 -21.91
C LEU A 8 -9.37 -54.74 -22.66
N LEU A 9 -8.55 -54.80 -23.58
CA LEU A 9 -7.70 -55.65 -24.36
C LEU A 9 -7.05 -54.72 -25.42
N VAL A 10 -5.78 -54.93 -25.63
CA VAL A 10 -4.91 -54.29 -26.65
C VAL A 10 -5.30 -54.75 -28.05
N ALA A 11 -5.23 -53.89 -29.03
CA ALA A 11 -5.05 -54.24 -30.43
C ALA A 11 -4.06 -53.33 -31.11
N LEU A 12 -2.87 -53.85 -31.40
CA LEU A 12 -1.90 -53.32 -32.38
C LEU A 12 -2.38 -53.64 -33.79
N LEU A 13 -2.28 -52.66 -34.68
CA LEU A 13 -2.17 -52.94 -36.12
C LEU A 13 -1.11 -52.01 -36.72
N ALA A 14 -0.04 -52.60 -37.18
CA ALA A 14 0.99 -52.01 -38.00
C ALA A 14 0.60 -52.12 -39.47
N ALA A 15 0.84 -51.07 -40.23
CA ALA A 15 0.94 -51.12 -41.70
C ALA A 15 1.95 -50.10 -42.20
N CYS A 16 2.98 -50.61 -42.85
CA CYS A 16 3.99 -49.86 -43.60
C CYS A 16 3.47 -49.35 -44.94
N GLY A 17 4.00 -48.21 -45.38
CA GLY A 17 3.97 -47.94 -46.82
C GLY A 17 4.16 -46.47 -47.19
N GLY A 18 5.34 -46.15 -47.79
CA GLY A 18 5.40 -45.23 -48.93
C GLY A 18 5.91 -43.81 -48.72
N SER A 19 7.13 -43.64 -49.10
CA SER A 19 7.92 -42.41 -49.33
C SER A 19 7.28 -41.43 -50.30
N ALA A 20 7.28 -40.13 -50.01
CA ALA A 20 7.51 -39.05 -50.98
C ALA A 20 7.88 -37.78 -50.22
N GLY A 21 9.02 -37.17 -50.56
CA GLY A 21 9.55 -35.99 -49.94
C GLY A 21 8.77 -34.72 -50.30
N GLY A 22 8.60 -33.89 -49.31
CA GLY A 22 8.13 -32.54 -49.44
C GLY A 22 8.71 -31.74 -48.28
N THR A 23 9.76 -30.96 -48.53
CA THR A 23 10.33 -29.99 -47.65
C THR A 23 9.31 -28.88 -47.37
N THR A 24 8.58 -28.96 -46.31
CA THR A 24 7.82 -27.85 -45.76
C THR A 24 8.61 -27.24 -44.62
N THR A 25 9.14 -26.06 -44.85
CA THR A 25 9.69 -25.16 -43.84
C THR A 25 8.62 -24.91 -42.77
N PRO A 26 8.91 -25.07 -41.47
CA PRO A 26 7.97 -24.67 -40.47
C PRO A 26 7.83 -23.14 -40.47
N SER A 27 6.66 -22.66 -40.85
CA SER A 27 6.26 -21.27 -40.62
C SER A 27 6.20 -21.05 -39.10
N THR A 28 7.20 -20.32 -38.62
CA THR A 28 7.16 -19.81 -37.24
C THR A 28 6.01 -18.79 -37.18
N GLN A 29 4.82 -19.25 -36.78
CA GLN A 29 3.80 -18.32 -36.33
C GLN A 29 4.39 -17.60 -35.13
N ALA A 30 4.70 -16.32 -35.33
CA ALA A 30 4.95 -15.41 -34.24
C ALA A 30 3.71 -15.46 -33.33
N VAL A 31 3.88 -15.99 -32.13
CA VAL A 31 2.90 -15.82 -31.06
C VAL A 31 2.73 -14.32 -30.91
N ALA A 32 1.57 -13.82 -31.29
CA ALA A 32 1.21 -12.43 -31.01
C ALA A 32 1.28 -12.28 -29.49
N THR A 33 2.34 -11.64 -29.02
CA THR A 33 2.39 -11.13 -27.66
C THR A 33 1.17 -10.23 -27.50
N SER A 34 0.25 -10.63 -26.63
CA SER A 34 -0.84 -9.77 -26.21
C SER A 34 -0.22 -8.45 -25.78
N THR A 35 -0.57 -7.37 -26.44
CA THR A 35 -0.28 -6.01 -26.00
C THR A 35 -1.10 -5.76 -24.75
N GLY A 36 -0.61 -6.28 -23.61
CA GLY A 36 -1.02 -5.81 -22.30
C GLY A 36 -0.72 -4.31 -22.28
N SER A 37 -1.66 -3.51 -21.86
CA SER A 37 -1.47 -2.07 -21.66
C SER A 37 -0.20 -1.91 -20.81
N GLU A 38 0.85 -1.34 -21.40
CA GLU A 38 2.11 -1.12 -20.70
C GLU A 38 1.84 -0.17 -19.54
N VAL A 39 2.28 -0.56 -18.32
CA VAL A 39 2.15 0.31 -17.16
C VAL A 39 2.98 1.57 -17.44
N PRO A 40 2.40 2.78 -17.27
CA PRO A 40 3.13 4.02 -17.54
C PRO A 40 4.44 4.13 -16.73
N SER A 41 5.41 4.88 -17.21
CA SER A 41 6.66 5.14 -16.50
C SER A 41 6.42 5.72 -15.10
N PHE A 42 7.41 5.64 -14.21
CA PHE A 42 7.28 6.21 -12.87
C PHE A 42 7.00 7.71 -12.92
N GLU A 43 7.68 8.45 -13.80
CA GLU A 43 7.48 9.88 -13.97
C GLU A 43 6.05 10.21 -14.37
N GLU A 44 5.47 9.45 -15.30
CA GLU A 44 4.07 9.61 -15.71
C GLU A 44 3.11 9.30 -14.55
N ARG A 45 3.36 8.19 -13.81
CA ARG A 45 2.54 7.84 -12.63
C ARG A 45 2.62 8.90 -11.54
N ALA A 46 3.80 9.46 -11.29
CA ALA A 46 4.00 10.50 -10.28
C ALA A 46 3.18 11.77 -10.57
N THR A 47 2.95 12.11 -11.86
CA THR A 47 2.12 13.27 -12.24
C THR A 47 0.67 13.13 -11.83
N LEU A 48 0.16 11.90 -11.63
CA LEU A 48 -1.20 11.66 -11.16
C LEU A 48 -1.48 12.29 -9.79
N PHE A 49 -0.44 12.45 -8.99
CA PHE A 49 -0.53 12.97 -7.62
C PHE A 49 -0.11 14.44 -7.52
N ALA A 50 -0.11 15.17 -8.64
CA ALA A 50 0.17 16.60 -8.63
C ALA A 50 -0.92 17.37 -7.87
N TYR A 51 -0.51 18.39 -7.12
CA TYR A 51 -1.40 19.28 -6.37
C TYR A 51 -0.74 20.66 -6.20
N ASP A 52 -1.52 21.65 -5.80
CA ASP A 52 -1.00 22.96 -5.44
C ASP A 52 -0.41 22.92 -4.01
N ASP A 53 0.91 22.81 -3.90
CA ASP A 53 1.64 22.78 -2.63
C ASP A 53 1.70 24.16 -1.94
N SER A 54 1.46 25.24 -2.69
CA SER A 54 1.37 26.61 -2.18
C SER A 54 0.04 26.92 -1.51
N ALA A 55 -1.00 26.10 -1.74
CA ALA A 55 -2.32 26.29 -1.14
C ALA A 55 -2.25 26.24 0.40
N PRO A 56 -2.94 27.15 1.12
CA PRO A 56 -2.89 27.19 2.57
C PRO A 56 -3.37 25.90 3.24
N LEU A 57 -2.61 25.40 4.22
CA LEU A 57 -2.97 24.20 4.98
C LEU A 57 -4.17 24.41 5.91
N GLN A 58 -4.39 25.63 6.39
CA GLN A 58 -5.48 26.01 7.29
C GLN A 58 -5.61 25.04 8.48
N VAL A 59 -4.50 24.68 9.13
CA VAL A 59 -4.52 23.77 10.27
C VAL A 59 -5.29 24.41 11.41
N THR A 60 -6.30 23.68 11.92
CA THR A 60 -7.14 24.11 13.05
C THR A 60 -7.13 23.04 14.13
N VAL A 61 -6.77 23.41 15.35
CA VAL A 61 -6.84 22.53 16.52
C VAL A 61 -8.27 22.52 17.06
N LYS A 62 -8.90 21.38 17.15
CA LYS A 62 -10.26 21.17 17.71
C LYS A 62 -10.20 20.85 19.19
N LYS A 63 -9.25 20.01 19.57
CA LYS A 63 -9.03 19.58 20.96
C LYS A 63 -7.56 19.22 21.13
N GLU A 64 -7.04 19.47 22.31
CA GLU A 64 -5.68 19.10 22.69
C GLU A 64 -5.66 18.46 24.07
N GLN A 65 -4.81 17.44 24.24
CA GLN A 65 -4.66 16.74 25.50
C GLN A 65 -3.24 16.18 25.64
N SER A 66 -2.73 16.13 26.86
CA SER A 66 -1.45 15.45 27.14
C SER A 66 -1.68 13.95 27.31
N ARG A 67 -0.88 13.12 26.64
CA ARG A 67 -0.91 11.66 26.77
C ARG A 67 0.50 11.08 26.73
N GLY A 68 0.90 10.33 27.77
CA GLY A 68 2.21 9.67 27.80
C GLY A 68 3.42 10.61 27.69
N GLY A 69 3.21 11.90 28.00
CA GLY A 69 4.24 12.93 27.90
C GLY A 69 4.29 13.64 26.52
N ALA A 70 3.45 13.25 25.57
CA ALA A 70 3.26 13.93 24.30
C ALA A 70 2.01 14.83 24.33
N GLU A 71 1.96 15.82 23.46
CA GLU A 71 0.76 16.59 23.15
C GLU A 71 0.01 15.92 21.99
N VAL A 72 -1.26 15.57 22.20
CA VAL A 72 -2.13 14.95 21.20
C VAL A 72 -3.22 15.95 20.84
N GLY A 73 -3.07 16.56 19.65
CA GLY A 73 -4.04 17.49 19.08
C GLY A 73 -4.99 16.78 18.11
N ASP A 74 -6.29 16.93 18.30
CA ASP A 74 -7.29 16.62 17.26
C ASP A 74 -7.35 17.84 16.33
N VAL A 75 -6.86 17.69 15.10
CA VAL A 75 -6.71 18.78 14.14
C VAL A 75 -7.50 18.53 12.86
N VAL A 76 -7.75 19.60 12.14
CA VAL A 76 -8.29 19.56 10.77
C VAL A 76 -7.39 20.40 9.89
N PHE A 77 -7.03 19.90 8.71
CA PHE A 77 -6.26 20.64 7.71
C PHE A 77 -6.92 20.57 6.33
N SER A 78 -6.48 21.44 5.41
CA SER A 78 -6.98 21.49 4.03
C SER A 78 -6.13 20.66 3.09
N ALA A 79 -6.80 19.84 2.27
CA ALA A 79 -6.21 19.14 1.13
C ALA A 79 -7.07 19.45 -0.10
N GLY A 80 -6.70 20.51 -0.84
CA GLY A 80 -7.57 21.10 -1.84
C GLY A 80 -8.88 21.61 -1.22
N ASP A 81 -10.01 21.26 -1.81
CA ASP A 81 -11.34 21.61 -1.32
C ASP A 81 -11.82 20.75 -0.14
N ARG A 82 -11.08 19.71 0.19
CA ARG A 82 -11.45 18.80 1.29
C ARG A 82 -10.82 19.18 2.61
N LYS A 83 -11.53 18.88 3.69
CA LYS A 83 -11.03 18.99 5.06
C LYS A 83 -10.70 17.59 5.60
N VAL A 84 -9.46 17.43 6.04
CA VAL A 84 -8.94 16.16 6.57
C VAL A 84 -8.81 16.29 8.10
N SER A 85 -9.49 15.42 8.83
CA SER A 85 -9.31 15.32 10.28
C SER A 85 -8.09 14.42 10.58
N ALA A 86 -7.27 14.80 11.54
CA ALA A 86 -6.09 14.05 11.92
C ALA A 86 -5.80 14.16 13.41
N PHE A 87 -5.02 13.21 13.95
CA PHE A 87 -4.28 13.48 15.17
C PHE A 87 -2.89 13.99 14.82
N LEU A 88 -2.51 15.11 15.44
CA LEU A 88 -1.15 15.63 15.40
C LEU A 88 -0.54 15.42 16.79
N ILE A 89 0.49 14.58 16.85
CA ILE A 89 1.15 14.21 18.11
C ILE A 89 2.52 14.86 18.14
N ARG A 90 2.69 15.81 19.08
CA ARG A 90 3.90 16.60 19.22
C ARG A 90 4.75 16.07 20.37
N PRO A 91 6.07 15.96 20.18
CA PRO A 91 7.01 15.67 21.26
C PRO A 91 7.14 16.87 22.21
N LYS A 92 7.73 16.65 23.39
CA LYS A 92 8.22 17.77 24.21
C LYS A 92 9.46 18.35 23.54
N GLY A 93 9.40 19.64 23.24
CA GLY A 93 10.51 20.36 22.61
C GLY A 93 10.53 20.26 21.07
N LYS A 94 11.65 20.65 20.47
CA LYS A 94 11.78 20.71 19.02
C LYS A 94 11.80 19.29 18.43
N PRO A 95 11.00 19.02 17.38
CA PRO A 95 11.04 17.75 16.67
C PRO A 95 12.43 17.43 16.09
N LYS A 96 12.83 16.17 16.15
CA LYS A 96 14.05 15.62 15.56
C LYS A 96 13.76 14.80 14.29
N ALA A 97 12.56 14.24 14.20
CA ALA A 97 12.07 13.47 13.06
C ALA A 97 10.54 13.58 12.97
N ALA A 98 9.98 13.17 11.85
CA ALA A 98 8.56 13.16 11.61
C ALA A 98 8.09 11.80 11.07
N VAL A 99 6.84 11.39 11.38
CA VAL A 99 6.22 10.18 10.82
C VAL A 99 4.78 10.48 10.40
N LEU A 100 4.46 10.16 9.15
CA LEU A 100 3.09 10.12 8.65
C LEU A 100 2.55 8.70 8.76
N TRP A 101 1.33 8.56 9.31
CA TRP A 101 0.69 7.28 9.55
C TRP A 101 -0.58 7.15 8.75
N ALA A 102 -0.77 6.01 8.08
CA ALA A 102 -1.98 5.70 7.35
C ALA A 102 -2.56 4.37 7.87
N HIS A 103 -3.74 4.44 8.45
CA HIS A 103 -4.38 3.34 9.18
C HIS A 103 -5.01 2.29 8.26
N TRP A 104 -5.33 1.14 8.84
CA TRP A 104 -6.04 0.04 8.19
C TRP A 104 -7.51 0.39 7.93
N TYR A 105 -8.20 -0.45 7.15
CA TYR A 105 -9.63 -0.36 6.97
C TYR A 105 -10.37 -1.08 8.09
N ALA A 106 -11.27 -0.36 8.76
CA ALA A 106 -12.26 -0.93 9.67
C ALA A 106 -13.62 -0.30 9.37
N SER A 107 -14.69 -0.98 9.77
CA SER A 107 -16.07 -0.56 9.49
C SER A 107 -16.48 0.80 10.10
N GLU A 108 -15.66 1.33 11.02
CA GLU A 108 -15.90 2.61 11.71
C GLU A 108 -15.13 3.75 11.01
N PRO A 109 -15.68 4.36 9.95
CA PRO A 109 -14.93 5.19 9.00
C PRO A 109 -14.34 6.49 9.57
N ASN A 110 -14.71 6.88 10.78
CA ASN A 110 -14.25 8.12 11.41
C ASN A 110 -13.29 7.92 12.58
N SER A 111 -12.98 6.66 12.95
CA SER A 111 -12.17 6.34 14.11
C SER A 111 -10.87 5.60 13.79
N ASN A 112 -10.68 5.13 12.55
CA ASN A 112 -9.52 4.30 12.17
C ASN A 112 -8.18 5.02 12.39
N ARG A 113 -8.12 6.33 12.28
CA ARG A 113 -6.93 7.14 12.59
C ARG A 113 -6.39 6.97 14.02
N THR A 114 -7.14 6.29 14.90
CA THR A 114 -6.71 5.99 16.28
C THR A 114 -5.71 4.84 16.36
N GLU A 115 -5.60 4.01 15.32
CA GLU A 115 -4.78 2.79 15.30
C GLU A 115 -3.38 3.02 15.85
N PHE A 116 -2.67 3.97 15.28
CA PHE A 116 -1.27 4.23 15.59
C PHE A 116 -1.01 5.26 16.70
N VAL A 117 -2.05 5.73 17.39
CA VAL A 117 -1.86 6.69 18.49
C VAL A 117 -0.90 6.17 19.57
N PRO A 118 -0.96 4.89 20.00
CA PRO A 118 0.01 4.36 20.97
C PRO A 118 1.46 4.37 20.47
N ASP A 119 1.68 4.11 19.18
CA ASP A 119 2.99 4.08 18.54
C ASP A 119 3.57 5.49 18.42
N ALA A 120 2.76 6.42 17.93
CA ALA A 120 3.13 7.82 17.79
C ALA A 120 3.45 8.48 19.15
N VAL A 121 2.67 8.18 20.20
CA VAL A 121 2.96 8.63 21.58
C VAL A 121 4.26 8.01 22.11
N ALA A 122 4.57 6.76 21.76
CA ALA A 122 5.83 6.14 22.15
C ALA A 122 7.03 6.85 21.48
N LEU A 123 6.96 7.12 20.17
CA LEU A 123 8.02 7.81 19.41
C LEU A 123 8.14 9.29 19.77
N ALA A 124 7.08 9.93 20.26
CA ALA A 124 7.16 11.31 20.73
C ALA A 124 8.17 11.50 21.89
N LYS A 125 8.44 10.45 22.69
CA LYS A 125 9.47 10.46 23.74
C LYS A 125 10.88 10.59 23.17
N ASP A 126 11.07 10.13 21.94
CA ASP A 126 12.34 10.18 21.22
C ASP A 126 12.48 11.47 20.37
N GLY A 127 11.46 12.32 20.39
CA GLY A 127 11.43 13.61 19.67
C GLY A 127 10.76 13.53 18.30
N VAL A 128 9.96 12.51 18.03
CA VAL A 128 9.25 12.36 16.75
C VAL A 128 7.90 13.07 16.79
N ILE A 129 7.65 13.96 15.83
CA ILE A 129 6.32 14.49 15.56
C ILE A 129 5.56 13.54 14.62
N SER A 130 4.28 13.32 14.87
CA SER A 130 3.47 12.38 14.09
C SER A 130 2.16 12.98 13.63
N LEU A 131 1.76 12.70 12.38
CA LEU A 131 0.43 13.02 11.85
C LEU A 131 -0.31 11.74 11.46
N LEU A 132 -1.54 11.58 11.96
CA LEU A 132 -2.40 10.44 11.76
C LEU A 132 -3.72 10.90 11.10
N PRO A 133 -3.74 11.12 9.77
CA PRO A 133 -4.96 11.55 9.08
C PRO A 133 -5.99 10.43 9.03
N GLN A 134 -7.28 10.81 9.05
CA GLN A 134 -8.36 9.92 8.69
C GLN A 134 -8.41 9.77 7.18
N GLY A 135 -8.36 8.55 6.70
CA GLY A 135 -8.42 8.24 5.28
C GLY A 135 -9.73 8.68 4.62
N LEU A 136 -9.64 9.04 3.35
CA LEU A 136 -10.77 9.38 2.49
C LEU A 136 -11.38 8.12 1.86
N PHE A 137 -10.61 7.43 1.05
CA PHE A 137 -11.02 6.28 0.25
C PHE A 137 -10.24 5.02 0.65
N PRO A 138 -10.90 3.90 0.92
CA PRO A 138 -12.35 3.65 0.83
C PRO A 138 -13.13 3.88 2.15
N TRP A 139 -12.67 4.76 3.03
CA TRP A 139 -13.28 4.95 4.37
C TRP A 139 -14.51 5.86 4.35
N LYS A 140 -14.32 7.13 3.99
CA LYS A 140 -15.42 8.13 3.93
C LYS A 140 -16.14 8.08 2.59
N GLU A 141 -15.39 7.93 1.52
CA GLU A 141 -15.91 7.65 0.18
C GLU A 141 -15.77 6.15 -0.06
N GLN A 142 -16.88 5.49 -0.31
CA GLN A 142 -16.92 4.04 -0.51
C GLN A 142 -16.60 3.65 -1.94
N VAL A 143 -16.14 2.40 -2.14
CA VAL A 143 -15.94 1.82 -3.47
C VAL A 143 -17.30 1.73 -4.18
N THR A 144 -17.41 2.37 -5.35
CA THR A 144 -18.67 2.52 -6.09
C THR A 144 -18.93 1.35 -7.04
N GLY A 145 -17.88 0.72 -7.52
CA GLY A 145 -17.96 -0.28 -8.59
C GLY A 145 -17.68 0.29 -9.98
N GLU A 146 -17.42 1.58 -10.07
CA GLU A 146 -17.04 2.29 -11.28
C GLU A 146 -15.54 2.56 -11.25
N PRO A 147 -14.74 1.92 -12.12
CA PRO A 147 -13.27 1.95 -12.01
C PRO A 147 -12.66 3.37 -12.06
N ASP A 148 -13.16 4.24 -12.95
CA ASP A 148 -12.61 5.59 -13.12
C ASP A 148 -12.90 6.52 -11.94
N PRO A 149 -14.15 6.64 -11.41
CA PRO A 149 -14.43 7.35 -10.18
C PRO A 149 -13.62 6.83 -8.99
N ASP A 150 -13.56 5.51 -8.80
CA ASP A 150 -12.83 4.90 -7.70
C ASP A 150 -11.32 5.17 -7.81
N ARG A 151 -10.78 5.12 -9.02
CA ARG A 151 -9.39 5.48 -9.31
C ARG A 151 -9.11 6.95 -8.95
N GLN A 152 -10.01 7.87 -9.29
CA GLN A 152 -9.87 9.27 -8.96
C GLN A 152 -9.85 9.50 -7.45
N LEU A 153 -10.72 8.82 -6.69
CA LEU A 153 -10.74 8.86 -5.22
C LEU A 153 -9.44 8.29 -4.62
N ALA A 154 -8.88 7.25 -5.21
CA ALA A 154 -7.58 6.72 -4.79
C ALA A 154 -6.43 7.72 -5.01
N ILE A 155 -6.44 8.45 -6.12
CA ILE A 155 -5.49 9.56 -6.38
C ILE A 155 -5.66 10.67 -5.35
N GLU A 156 -6.89 11.09 -5.07
CA GLU A 156 -7.17 12.11 -4.04
C GLU A 156 -6.68 11.66 -2.65
N GLN A 157 -6.81 10.37 -2.31
CA GLN A 157 -6.28 9.83 -1.05
C GLN A 157 -4.76 10.00 -0.95
N VAL A 158 -4.01 9.75 -2.03
CA VAL A 158 -2.55 9.98 -2.05
C VAL A 158 -2.23 11.47 -1.93
N VAL A 159 -2.97 12.34 -2.62
CA VAL A 159 -2.80 13.80 -2.49
C VAL A 159 -3.03 14.25 -1.04
N GLN A 160 -4.04 13.70 -0.34
CA GLN A 160 -4.25 14.00 1.08
C GLN A 160 -3.07 13.57 1.96
N LEU A 161 -2.43 12.43 1.68
CA LEU A 161 -1.22 12.00 2.39
C LEU A 161 -0.04 12.96 2.11
N ARG A 162 0.13 13.40 0.87
CA ARG A 162 1.16 14.42 0.51
C ARG A 162 0.92 15.73 1.23
N ARG A 163 -0.33 16.21 1.31
CA ARG A 163 -0.70 17.37 2.14
C ARG A 163 -0.44 17.14 3.63
N GLY A 164 -0.56 15.91 4.10
CA GLY A 164 -0.14 15.51 5.45
C GLY A 164 1.36 15.67 5.67
N LEU A 165 2.19 15.40 4.66
CA LEU A 165 3.64 15.67 4.72
C LEU A 165 3.91 17.18 4.77
N ASP A 166 3.12 18.02 4.08
CA ASP A 166 3.24 19.47 4.17
C ASP A 166 2.92 19.97 5.59
N VAL A 167 1.90 19.38 6.24
CA VAL A 167 1.59 19.70 7.66
C VAL A 167 2.78 19.31 8.56
N LEU A 168 3.35 18.13 8.39
CA LEU A 168 4.50 17.69 9.18
C LEU A 168 5.72 18.61 8.97
N GLN A 169 5.95 19.07 7.75
CA GLN A 169 7.04 20.01 7.45
C GLN A 169 6.79 21.38 8.10
N ALA A 170 5.55 21.90 8.02
CA ALA A 170 5.19 23.17 8.64
C ALA A 170 5.31 23.14 10.18
N GLU A 171 4.95 22.02 10.81
CA GLU A 171 4.95 21.85 12.27
C GLU A 171 6.31 21.38 12.83
N GLY A 172 7.03 20.54 12.08
CA GLY A 172 8.28 19.91 12.51
C GLY A 172 9.55 20.55 11.97
N GLY A 173 9.43 21.31 10.87
CA GLY A 173 10.57 21.84 10.12
C GLY A 173 11.21 20.78 9.21
N ASP A 174 12.43 21.08 8.74
CA ASP A 174 13.20 20.18 7.86
C ASP A 174 13.90 19.10 8.70
N VAL A 175 13.16 18.03 8.97
CA VAL A 175 13.62 16.85 9.72
C VAL A 175 13.41 15.59 8.91
N PRO A 176 14.15 14.48 9.18
CA PRO A 176 13.93 13.20 8.51
C PRO A 176 12.47 12.74 8.67
N VAL A 177 11.87 12.26 7.58
CA VAL A 177 10.48 11.81 7.55
C VAL A 177 10.40 10.31 7.30
N GLY A 178 9.57 9.60 8.07
CA GLY A 178 9.16 8.23 7.84
C GLY A 178 7.68 8.13 7.50
N PHE A 179 7.31 7.03 6.89
CA PHE A 179 5.91 6.65 6.63
C PHE A 179 5.61 5.28 7.23
N VAL A 180 4.44 5.14 7.81
CA VAL A 180 3.89 3.84 8.25
C VAL A 180 2.48 3.70 7.73
N GLY A 181 2.20 2.58 7.08
CA GLY A 181 0.85 2.25 6.64
C GLY A 181 0.46 0.82 6.97
N HIS A 182 -0.83 0.57 7.15
CA HIS A 182 -1.37 -0.75 7.38
C HIS A 182 -2.53 -1.01 6.40
N ASP A 183 -2.59 -2.21 5.78
CA ASP A 183 -3.66 -2.59 4.86
C ASP A 183 -3.77 -1.59 3.69
N TYR A 184 -4.92 -0.96 3.48
CA TYR A 184 -5.06 0.14 2.52
C TYR A 184 -4.08 1.29 2.79
N GLY A 185 -3.83 1.62 4.05
CA GLY A 185 -2.82 2.62 4.39
C GLY A 185 -1.44 2.26 3.87
N ALA A 186 -1.07 0.98 3.90
CA ALA A 186 0.19 0.50 3.31
C ALA A 186 0.16 0.49 1.78
N MET A 187 -0.99 0.14 1.18
CA MET A 187 -1.16 0.20 -0.27
C MET A 187 -1.01 1.64 -0.78
N PHE A 188 -1.65 2.63 -0.13
CA PHE A 188 -1.45 4.05 -0.46
C PHE A 188 -0.04 4.55 -0.15
N GLY A 189 0.61 3.98 0.88
CA GLY A 189 2.03 4.24 1.18
C GLY A 189 2.96 3.86 0.04
N SER A 190 2.68 2.77 -0.68
CA SER A 190 3.45 2.38 -1.85
C SER A 190 3.31 3.36 -3.03
N LEU A 191 2.25 4.16 -3.10
CA LEU A 191 2.07 5.23 -4.08
C LEU A 191 2.72 6.54 -3.61
N LEU A 192 2.85 6.72 -2.29
CA LEU A 192 3.49 7.90 -1.71
C LEU A 192 4.99 7.95 -2.03
N VAL A 193 5.60 6.88 -2.56
CA VAL A 193 6.98 6.87 -3.08
C VAL A 193 7.20 7.89 -4.21
N ALA A 194 6.14 8.38 -4.85
CA ALA A 194 6.17 9.51 -5.77
C ALA A 194 6.59 10.82 -5.07
N ASP A 195 6.39 10.90 -3.76
CA ASP A 195 6.89 11.98 -2.91
C ASP A 195 8.24 11.56 -2.29
N LYS A 196 9.29 12.23 -2.61
CA LYS A 196 10.65 11.84 -2.19
C LYS A 196 11.04 12.30 -0.78
N ARG A 197 10.13 12.89 -0.02
CA ARG A 197 10.38 13.33 1.36
C ARG A 197 10.57 12.17 2.36
N PRO A 198 9.74 11.10 2.35
CA PRO A 198 9.98 9.98 3.25
C PRO A 198 11.29 9.25 2.90
N LYS A 199 12.13 9.03 3.92
CA LYS A 199 13.39 8.29 3.82
C LYS A 199 13.23 6.81 4.17
N THR A 200 12.12 6.44 4.78
CA THR A 200 11.82 5.07 5.17
C THR A 200 10.32 4.83 5.20
N TYR A 201 9.95 3.62 4.86
CA TYR A 201 8.56 3.14 4.85
C TYR A 201 8.46 1.88 5.70
N VAL A 202 7.39 1.77 6.49
CA VAL A 202 6.92 0.50 7.07
C VAL A 202 5.58 0.20 6.42
N LEU A 203 5.51 -0.88 5.66
CA LEU A 203 4.30 -1.31 4.96
C LEU A 203 3.79 -2.60 5.59
N MET A 204 2.68 -2.50 6.31
CA MET A 204 2.07 -3.58 7.09
C MET A 204 0.94 -4.21 6.30
N ALA A 205 1.07 -5.49 5.95
CA ALA A 205 0.08 -6.31 5.26
C ALA A 205 -0.58 -5.63 4.03
N PRO A 206 0.16 -4.99 3.11
CA PRO A 206 -0.41 -4.48 1.86
C PRO A 206 -0.75 -5.61 0.90
N ASP A 207 -1.84 -5.47 0.12
CA ASP A 207 -2.03 -6.30 -1.08
C ASP A 207 -1.17 -5.75 -2.24
N ALA A 208 -0.91 -6.60 -3.23
CA ALA A 208 -0.14 -6.23 -4.42
C ALA A 208 -0.93 -5.37 -5.41
N THR A 209 -2.27 -5.46 -5.41
CA THR A 209 -3.15 -4.77 -6.35
C THR A 209 -4.43 -4.27 -5.69
N PHE A 210 -4.87 -3.07 -6.06
CA PHE A 210 -6.14 -2.51 -5.58
C PHE A 210 -7.36 -3.26 -6.13
N ALA A 211 -7.31 -3.64 -7.41
CA ALA A 211 -8.41 -4.36 -8.05
C ALA A 211 -8.77 -5.64 -7.30
N ASN A 212 -7.77 -6.41 -6.85
CA ASN A 212 -7.98 -7.64 -6.10
C ASN A 212 -8.82 -7.40 -4.83
N TRP A 213 -8.51 -6.34 -4.08
CA TRP A 213 -9.23 -6.01 -2.86
C TRP A 213 -10.62 -5.46 -3.12
N PHE A 214 -10.77 -4.52 -4.07
CA PHE A 214 -12.06 -3.91 -4.36
C PHE A 214 -13.07 -4.95 -4.84
N ILE A 215 -12.68 -5.82 -5.78
CA ILE A 215 -13.57 -6.85 -6.31
C ILE A 215 -13.89 -7.92 -5.26
N LYS A 216 -12.91 -8.34 -4.49
CA LYS A 216 -13.11 -9.39 -3.49
C LYS A 216 -14.02 -8.95 -2.33
N TYR A 217 -13.91 -7.69 -1.89
CA TYR A 217 -14.55 -7.27 -0.65
C TYR A 217 -15.67 -6.25 -0.82
N PHE A 218 -15.71 -5.49 -1.92
CA PHE A 218 -16.64 -4.39 -2.08
C PHE A 218 -17.56 -4.56 -3.30
N VAL A 219 -17.06 -4.95 -4.46
CA VAL A 219 -17.77 -4.85 -5.73
C VAL A 219 -17.75 -6.18 -6.48
N ARG A 220 -18.66 -7.07 -6.12
CA ARG A 220 -18.74 -8.43 -6.69
C ARG A 220 -19.25 -8.47 -8.13
N SER A 221 -19.87 -7.42 -8.62
CA SER A 221 -20.50 -7.33 -9.96
C SER A 221 -19.66 -6.56 -10.98
N ALA A 222 -18.54 -5.96 -10.58
CA ALA A 222 -17.70 -5.18 -11.47
C ALA A 222 -16.91 -6.06 -12.44
N SER A 223 -16.55 -5.49 -13.58
CA SER A 223 -15.59 -6.11 -14.50
C SER A 223 -14.18 -6.12 -13.90
N VAL A 224 -13.65 -7.32 -13.63
CA VAL A 224 -12.30 -7.51 -13.10
C VAL A 224 -11.26 -6.83 -13.99
N SER A 225 -11.36 -7.06 -15.31
CA SER A 225 -10.39 -6.55 -16.28
C SER A 225 -10.40 -5.03 -16.40
N GLU A 226 -11.55 -4.38 -16.21
CA GLU A 226 -11.66 -2.92 -16.23
C GLU A 226 -11.01 -2.31 -14.99
N TYR A 227 -11.22 -2.91 -13.80
CA TYR A 227 -10.53 -2.50 -12.59
C TYR A 227 -9.02 -2.72 -12.66
N GLU A 228 -8.57 -3.89 -13.10
CA GLU A 228 -7.16 -4.18 -13.28
C GLU A 228 -6.51 -3.16 -14.20
N LYS A 229 -7.13 -2.83 -15.34
CA LYS A 229 -6.63 -1.83 -16.27
C LYS A 229 -6.59 -0.42 -15.66
N ALA A 230 -7.66 -0.01 -15.00
CA ALA A 230 -7.76 1.34 -14.42
C ALA A 230 -6.78 1.53 -13.26
N PHE A 231 -6.56 0.50 -12.44
CA PHE A 231 -5.73 0.58 -11.25
C PHE A 231 -4.29 0.14 -11.46
N ALA A 232 -3.92 -0.49 -12.58
CA ALA A 232 -2.54 -0.92 -12.83
C ALA A 232 -1.48 0.17 -12.57
N PRO A 233 -1.68 1.45 -12.94
CA PRO A 233 -0.75 2.52 -12.61
C PRO A 233 -0.62 2.81 -11.11
N LEU A 234 -1.64 2.46 -10.32
CA LEU A 234 -1.72 2.69 -8.88
C LEU A 234 -1.38 1.44 -8.05
N ASP A 235 -1.24 0.27 -8.68
CA ASP A 235 -1.01 -0.96 -7.93
C ASP A 235 0.32 -0.92 -7.15
N PRO A 236 0.33 -1.30 -5.86
CA PRO A 236 1.53 -1.36 -5.04
C PRO A 236 2.70 -2.05 -5.72
N VAL A 237 2.46 -3.20 -6.37
CA VAL A 237 3.49 -3.99 -7.05
C VAL A 237 4.21 -3.23 -8.17
N ASN A 238 3.57 -2.25 -8.78
CA ASN A 238 4.13 -1.44 -9.86
C ASN A 238 4.83 -0.17 -9.35
N ASN A 239 4.75 0.14 -8.05
CA ASN A 239 5.27 1.38 -7.48
C ASN A 239 6.37 1.18 -6.43
N VAL A 240 6.39 0.08 -5.69
CA VAL A 240 7.35 -0.13 -4.58
C VAL A 240 8.83 -0.13 -5.04
N ALA A 241 9.12 -0.45 -6.30
CA ALA A 241 10.47 -0.38 -6.86
C ALA A 241 11.03 1.05 -6.87
N ASP A 242 10.16 2.05 -6.96
CA ASP A 242 10.53 3.45 -7.11
C ASP A 242 10.79 4.14 -5.76
N ALA A 243 10.70 3.42 -4.63
CA ALA A 243 10.99 3.96 -3.30
C ALA A 243 12.47 4.33 -3.13
N ALA A 244 13.37 3.59 -3.76
CA ALA A 244 14.81 3.83 -3.62
C ALA A 244 15.18 5.31 -3.88
N PRO A 245 16.12 5.89 -3.07
CA PRO A 245 16.95 5.25 -2.04
C PRO A 245 16.27 5.09 -0.65
N ALA A 246 14.99 5.43 -0.51
CA ALA A 246 14.28 5.23 0.74
C ALA A 246 14.15 3.72 1.07
N SER A 247 14.32 3.37 2.33
CA SER A 247 14.21 1.98 2.78
C SER A 247 12.76 1.55 2.97
N ILE A 248 12.46 0.28 2.67
CA ILE A 248 11.13 -0.31 2.94
C ILE A 248 11.27 -1.48 3.91
N PHE A 249 10.47 -1.47 4.97
CA PHE A 249 10.26 -2.62 5.83
C PHE A 249 8.84 -3.16 5.66
N PHE A 250 8.72 -4.33 5.05
CA PHE A 250 7.46 -5.07 4.94
C PHE A 250 7.21 -5.92 6.17
N GLN A 251 6.03 -5.81 6.74
CA GLN A 251 5.56 -6.64 7.84
C GLN A 251 4.31 -7.42 7.41
N PHE A 252 4.37 -8.77 7.46
CA PHE A 252 3.26 -9.63 7.10
C PHE A 252 2.90 -10.60 8.22
N ALA A 253 1.64 -10.98 8.30
CA ALA A 253 1.20 -12.02 9.22
C ALA A 253 1.23 -13.39 8.56
N LYS A 254 1.75 -14.40 9.25
CA LYS A 254 1.83 -15.78 8.72
C LYS A 254 0.45 -16.44 8.56
N SER A 255 -0.52 -16.02 9.35
CA SER A 255 -1.91 -16.51 9.31
C SER A 255 -2.88 -15.44 8.81
N ASP A 256 -2.42 -14.56 7.92
CA ASP A 256 -3.25 -13.52 7.32
C ASP A 256 -4.28 -14.15 6.37
N ARG A 257 -5.56 -13.91 6.66
CA ARG A 257 -6.66 -14.39 5.82
C ARG A 257 -6.96 -13.48 4.62
N TYR A 258 -6.42 -12.27 4.63
CA TYR A 258 -6.65 -11.27 3.59
C TYR A 258 -5.49 -11.22 2.60
N VAL A 259 -4.25 -11.21 3.10
CA VAL A 259 -3.02 -11.13 2.29
C VAL A 259 -2.26 -12.46 2.37
N PRO A 260 -2.44 -13.36 1.39
CA PRO A 260 -1.71 -14.64 1.35
C PRO A 260 -0.20 -14.45 1.16
N GLY A 261 0.61 -15.39 1.64
CA GLY A 261 2.07 -15.31 1.58
C GLY A 261 2.64 -15.08 0.17
N TYR A 262 2.02 -15.64 -0.89
CA TYR A 262 2.48 -15.40 -2.27
C TYR A 262 2.32 -13.94 -2.72
N VAL A 263 1.39 -13.17 -2.11
CA VAL A 263 1.23 -11.73 -2.35
C VAL A 263 2.38 -10.97 -1.69
N ALA A 264 2.74 -11.35 -0.46
CA ALA A 264 3.91 -10.83 0.25
C ALA A 264 5.18 -11.04 -0.57
N ASP A 265 5.43 -12.28 -1.02
CA ASP A 265 6.58 -12.64 -1.86
C ASP A 265 6.63 -11.79 -3.14
N LYS A 266 5.48 -11.59 -3.80
CA LYS A 266 5.37 -10.79 -5.02
C LYS A 266 5.75 -9.32 -4.78
N LEU A 267 5.26 -8.71 -3.71
CA LEU A 267 5.57 -7.33 -3.35
C LEU A 267 7.03 -7.17 -2.95
N PHE A 268 7.55 -8.07 -2.13
CA PHE A 268 8.95 -8.03 -1.73
C PHE A 268 9.89 -8.18 -2.93
N ALA A 269 9.57 -9.11 -3.85
CA ALA A 269 10.35 -9.29 -5.08
C ALA A 269 10.35 -8.04 -5.98
N ALA A 270 9.21 -7.33 -6.05
CA ALA A 270 9.06 -6.11 -6.86
C ALA A 270 9.79 -4.89 -6.30
N ALA A 271 9.98 -4.80 -4.98
CA ALA A 271 10.64 -3.66 -4.36
C ALA A 271 12.13 -3.62 -4.64
N SER A 272 12.71 -2.42 -4.76
CA SER A 272 14.15 -2.19 -4.83
C SER A 272 14.80 -2.12 -3.45
N ASP A 273 16.10 -2.39 -3.37
CA ASP A 273 16.89 -2.15 -2.15
C ASP A 273 17.05 -0.64 -1.86
N PRO A 274 17.18 -0.28 -0.56
CA PRO A 274 17.22 -1.15 0.62
C PRO A 274 15.83 -1.59 1.09
N LYS A 275 15.65 -2.90 1.25
CA LYS A 275 14.39 -3.49 1.71
C LYS A 275 14.59 -4.58 2.76
N ARG A 276 13.58 -4.77 3.59
CA ARG A 276 13.51 -5.83 4.58
C ARG A 276 12.09 -6.40 4.62
N GLU A 277 11.98 -7.69 4.89
CA GLU A 277 10.71 -8.35 5.16
C GLU A 277 10.79 -9.14 6.46
N LYS A 278 9.66 -9.21 7.18
CA LYS A 278 9.50 -10.13 8.32
C LYS A 278 8.06 -10.60 8.44
N GLY A 279 7.89 -11.92 8.59
CA GLY A 279 6.62 -12.58 8.92
C GLY A 279 6.45 -12.75 10.43
N TYR A 280 5.26 -12.41 10.94
CA TYR A 280 4.88 -12.48 12.35
C TYR A 280 3.82 -13.53 12.59
N ASP A 281 3.78 -14.09 13.80
CA ASP A 281 2.69 -14.98 14.20
C ASP A 281 1.42 -14.15 14.45
N GLY A 282 0.26 -14.67 14.07
CA GLY A 282 -1.01 -13.97 14.23
C GLY A 282 -1.72 -13.66 12.91
N GLY A 283 -2.75 -12.83 13.00
CA GLY A 283 -3.62 -12.40 11.90
C GLY A 283 -3.22 -11.04 11.30
N HIS A 284 -4.11 -10.52 10.48
CA HIS A 284 -3.90 -9.29 9.70
C HIS A 284 -3.49 -8.07 10.53
N GLU A 285 -4.01 -7.92 11.75
CA GLU A 285 -3.70 -6.84 12.70
C GLU A 285 -2.26 -6.82 13.20
N LEU A 286 -1.50 -7.89 12.98
CA LEU A 286 -0.16 -8.10 13.49
C LEU A 286 -0.11 -8.11 15.04
N ASP A 287 1.07 -8.35 15.59
CA ASP A 287 1.26 -8.51 17.04
C ASP A 287 2.18 -7.44 17.66
N ASP A 288 2.37 -7.53 18.97
CA ASP A 288 3.27 -6.62 19.69
C ASP A 288 4.74 -6.78 19.29
N VAL A 289 5.15 -7.94 18.74
CA VAL A 289 6.52 -8.14 18.21
C VAL A 289 6.69 -7.32 16.95
N ALA A 290 5.70 -7.36 16.04
CA ALA A 290 5.70 -6.52 14.85
C ALA A 290 5.74 -5.03 15.22
N ARG A 291 4.99 -4.65 16.26
CA ARG A 291 5.00 -3.29 16.81
C ARG A 291 6.38 -2.88 17.31
N ALA A 292 7.03 -3.72 18.12
CA ALA A 292 8.36 -3.44 18.64
C ALA A 292 9.38 -3.27 17.51
N ASP A 293 9.34 -4.14 16.51
CA ASP A 293 10.25 -4.12 15.38
C ASP A 293 10.09 -2.86 14.52
N ARG A 294 8.85 -2.42 14.21
CA ARG A 294 8.64 -1.20 13.44
C ARG A 294 9.08 0.06 14.19
N LEU A 295 8.86 0.11 15.49
CA LEU A 295 9.35 1.22 16.31
C LEU A 295 10.89 1.26 16.38
N ALA A 296 11.55 0.11 16.50
CA ALA A 296 13.00 0.00 16.43
C ALA A 296 13.55 0.42 15.07
N TRP A 297 12.92 -0.06 13.99
CA TRP A 297 13.24 0.31 12.60
C TRP A 297 13.14 1.83 12.39
N LEU A 298 12.04 2.44 12.82
CA LEU A 298 11.85 3.89 12.65
C LEU A 298 12.90 4.69 13.42
N ARG A 299 13.25 4.29 14.65
CA ARG A 299 14.34 4.94 15.41
C ARG A 299 15.66 4.87 14.67
N GLU A 300 16.02 3.70 14.18
CA GLU A 300 17.25 3.48 13.42
C GLU A 300 17.30 4.33 12.15
N GLN A 301 16.24 4.26 11.33
CA GLN A 301 16.22 4.93 10.02
C GLN A 301 16.09 6.46 10.14
N LEU A 302 15.47 6.96 11.20
CA LEU A 302 15.29 8.39 11.44
C LEU A 302 16.39 9.01 12.33
N GLY A 303 17.23 8.19 12.96
CA GLY A 303 18.34 8.65 13.81
C GLY A 303 17.88 9.25 15.15
N VAL A 304 16.87 8.66 15.80
CA VAL A 304 16.31 9.13 17.09
C VAL A 304 16.33 8.07 18.17
#